data_02a64572759727aa041c6b03be57acb6
#
_entry.id   02a64572759727aa041c6b03be57acb6
#
_cell.length_a   1.000
_cell.length_b   1.000
_cell.length_c   1.000
_cell.angle_alpha   90.00
_cell.angle_beta   90.00
_cell.angle_gamma   90.00
#
_symmetry.space_group_name_H-M   'P 1'
#
loop_
_entity.id
_entity.type
_entity.pdbx_description
1 polymer ?
#
loop_
_entity_poly.entity_id
_entity_poly.type
_entity_poly.pdbx_seq_one_letter_code
_entity_poly.pdbx_strand_id
1 'polypeptide(L)'
;MAVKFTEEDLMNLDNKTLITLFLQLQDSFEQLNKNLAIMTQDMAVMREEISYLRQSKFGRSSEKRTDESNPDYQQMILVFNEAEVTVGLAELIAEPELEEIHPSSYKRKKSKGKREADLKDLPVTVINHKLTPEELDDKLGKGWKELPEQVYKKLTFHPASFEVEEHHVGVYAGKDDTIIRAPHPKNLLDKSLVTPSLAAGIFNYKFVNSQPIARLESEFKRQDVNLSRQVMCNWVIKLSENWLSLLYDRLKTSIKGCKVIQADETPCLVNHDGRPAGSKSYMWVYRSGSLEDSPPIVLYDYERTRNTEHPREFLSDYKGACISDGYQVYHTLDKERPDIRFAGCWAHARRKFDDVIKANGKKSSATTVASKAITQIGAMYKLENSYAELTAEERQSKRQLGIKPIVDAFFMWLESIRDSVPSQSKTGKAITYCLNQETYLREFLNNGNIPIDNNAAERSIRSFCLGKKNWYVIDTIHGAEASAIAYSIAETAKENNLRPYEYFEHLFEVIPQHQEDTDLSFLDDLLPWSPNLPMKCRKSKDEIKK
;
A
#
# COMPACT_ATOMS: atom_id res chain seq x y z
N MET A 1 -64.77 18.22 1.31
CA MET A 1 -64.97 18.37 2.78
C MET A 1 -64.95 17.00 3.39
N ALA A 2 -64.03 16.73 4.34
CA ALA A 2 -64.02 15.47 5.06
C ALA A 2 -65.24 15.45 6.01
N VAL A 3 -66.10 14.46 5.87
CA VAL A 3 -67.20 14.21 6.80
C VAL A 3 -66.60 13.70 8.12
N LYS A 4 -66.72 14.50 9.19
CA LYS A 4 -66.32 14.08 10.52
C LYS A 4 -67.51 13.33 11.15
N PHE A 5 -67.32 12.07 11.45
CA PHE A 5 -68.30 11.30 12.23
C PHE A 5 -68.26 11.74 13.70
N THR A 6 -69.43 11.96 14.26
CA THR A 6 -69.58 12.20 15.71
C THR A 6 -69.72 10.85 16.46
N GLU A 7 -69.61 10.89 17.77
CA GLU A 7 -69.78 9.67 18.60
C GLU A 7 -71.19 9.10 18.45
N GLU A 8 -72.23 9.94 18.30
CA GLU A 8 -73.60 9.53 18.03
C GLU A 8 -73.76 8.86 16.65
N ASP A 9 -73.07 9.39 15.62
CA ASP A 9 -73.06 8.78 14.27
C ASP A 9 -72.45 7.37 14.33
N LEU A 10 -71.36 7.17 15.10
CA LEU A 10 -70.70 5.88 15.25
C LEU A 10 -71.52 4.87 16.07
N MET A 11 -72.27 5.33 17.08
CA MET A 11 -73.13 4.48 17.89
C MET A 11 -74.36 3.96 17.13
N ASN A 12 -74.80 4.65 16.09
CA ASN A 12 -75.94 4.26 15.27
C ASN A 12 -75.56 3.37 14.07
N LEU A 13 -74.31 3.03 13.88
CA LEU A 13 -73.84 2.13 12.82
C LEU A 13 -73.93 0.66 13.29
N ASP A 14 -74.22 -0.22 12.34
CA ASP A 14 -74.20 -1.67 12.63
C ASP A 14 -72.76 -2.18 12.78
N ASN A 15 -72.53 -3.24 13.50
CA ASN A 15 -71.19 -3.80 13.78
C ASN A 15 -70.45 -4.18 12.51
N LYS A 16 -71.08 -4.53 11.42
CA LYS A 16 -70.41 -4.88 10.15
C LYS A 16 -69.88 -3.67 9.46
N THR A 17 -70.60 -2.57 9.46
CA THR A 17 -70.17 -1.26 8.91
C THR A 17 -69.03 -0.66 9.75
N LEU A 18 -69.09 -0.75 11.10
CA LEU A 18 -68.02 -0.33 12.01
C LEU A 18 -66.73 -1.11 11.77
N ILE A 19 -66.78 -2.42 11.62
CA ILE A 19 -65.59 -3.24 11.30
C ILE A 19 -65.01 -2.85 9.94
N THR A 20 -65.84 -2.61 8.93
CA THR A 20 -65.38 -2.18 7.60
C THR A 20 -64.71 -0.83 7.66
N LEU A 21 -65.24 0.15 8.36
CA LEU A 21 -64.64 1.47 8.56
C LEU A 21 -63.34 1.39 9.34
N PHE A 22 -63.24 0.53 10.35
CA PHE A 22 -62.01 0.31 11.12
C PHE A 22 -60.91 -0.30 10.27
N LEU A 23 -61.20 -1.30 9.44
CA LEU A 23 -60.25 -1.89 8.51
C LEU A 23 -59.76 -0.88 7.47
N GLN A 24 -60.67 -0.05 6.91
CA GLN A 24 -60.30 1.03 5.99
C GLN A 24 -59.45 2.10 6.66
N LEU A 25 -59.69 2.42 7.93
CA LEU A 25 -58.88 3.35 8.71
C LEU A 25 -57.50 2.78 8.96
N GLN A 26 -57.40 1.48 9.27
CA GLN A 26 -56.12 0.78 9.46
C GLN A 26 -55.30 0.78 8.18
N ASP A 27 -55.91 0.43 7.04
CA ASP A 27 -55.23 0.48 5.73
C ASP A 27 -54.75 1.90 5.38
N SER A 28 -55.63 2.90 5.63
CA SER A 28 -55.28 4.32 5.40
C SER A 28 -54.13 4.76 6.30
N PHE A 29 -54.07 4.33 7.54
CA PHE A 29 -53.00 4.64 8.49
C PHE A 29 -51.69 3.96 8.09
N GLU A 30 -51.75 2.68 7.62
CA GLU A 30 -50.55 2.03 7.07
C GLU A 30 -50.00 2.74 5.82
N GLN A 31 -50.91 3.15 4.92
CA GLN A 31 -50.56 3.91 3.73
C GLN A 31 -49.92 5.26 4.10
N LEU A 32 -50.50 5.96 5.08
CA LEU A 32 -49.96 7.24 5.57
C LEU A 32 -48.56 7.06 6.19
N ASN A 33 -48.36 6.01 6.97
CA ASN A 33 -47.04 5.69 7.55
C ASN A 33 -46.01 5.37 6.47
N LYS A 34 -46.38 4.60 5.44
CA LYS A 34 -45.50 4.35 4.27
C LYS A 34 -45.15 5.64 3.54
N ASN A 35 -46.11 6.50 3.28
CA ASN A 35 -45.88 7.79 2.62
C ASN A 35 -45.02 8.72 3.48
N LEU A 36 -45.22 8.74 4.80
CA LEU A 36 -44.39 9.53 5.72
C LEU A 36 -42.94 9.04 5.74
N ALA A 37 -42.70 7.74 5.70
CA ALA A 37 -41.38 7.15 5.62
C ALA A 37 -40.67 7.55 4.32
N ILE A 38 -41.38 7.49 3.16
CA ILE A 38 -40.87 7.91 1.86
C ILE A 38 -40.51 9.42 1.87
N MET A 39 -41.44 10.28 2.33
CA MET A 39 -41.19 11.72 2.42
C MET A 39 -40.01 12.05 3.35
N THR A 40 -39.84 11.34 4.45
CA THR A 40 -38.71 11.55 5.36
C THR A 40 -37.39 11.19 4.69
N GLN A 41 -37.39 10.10 3.90
CA GLN A 41 -36.24 9.67 3.12
C GLN A 41 -35.90 10.67 2.01
N ASP A 42 -36.89 11.15 1.26
CA ASP A 42 -36.72 12.15 0.20
C ASP A 42 -36.16 13.47 0.76
N MET A 43 -36.68 13.91 1.93
CA MET A 43 -36.13 15.09 2.60
C MET A 43 -34.69 14.90 3.05
N ALA A 44 -34.28 13.71 3.49
CA ALA A 44 -32.90 13.43 3.84
C ALA A 44 -31.98 13.54 2.61
N VAL A 45 -32.37 12.94 1.49
CA VAL A 45 -31.65 13.02 0.20
C VAL A 45 -31.54 14.45 -0.29
N MET A 46 -32.65 15.23 -0.27
CA MET A 46 -32.62 16.64 -0.67
C MET A 46 -31.71 17.49 0.23
N ARG A 47 -31.64 17.23 1.52
CA ARG A 47 -30.71 17.91 2.44
C ARG A 47 -29.25 17.59 2.11
N GLU A 48 -28.93 16.34 1.79
CA GLU A 48 -27.61 15.95 1.34
C GLU A 48 -27.19 16.72 0.06
N GLU A 49 -28.07 16.78 -0.92
CA GLU A 49 -27.82 17.45 -2.19
C GLU A 49 -27.65 18.99 -2.03
N ILE A 50 -28.52 19.62 -1.23
CA ILE A 50 -28.40 21.06 -0.92
C ILE A 50 -27.11 21.35 -0.16
N SER A 51 -26.71 20.52 0.78
CA SER A 51 -25.46 20.66 1.51
C SER A 51 -24.25 20.55 0.58
N TYR A 52 -24.26 19.57 -0.31
CA TYR A 52 -23.25 19.40 -1.35
C TYR A 52 -23.16 20.61 -2.29
N LEU A 53 -24.29 21.07 -2.83
CA LEU A 53 -24.34 22.22 -3.74
C LEU A 53 -23.86 23.51 -3.07
N ARG A 54 -24.20 23.73 -1.80
CA ARG A 54 -23.70 24.86 -1.00
C ARG A 54 -22.19 24.78 -0.82
N GLN A 55 -21.64 23.62 -0.48
CA GLN A 55 -20.21 23.44 -0.27
C GLN A 55 -19.43 23.51 -1.59
N SER A 56 -19.99 23.01 -2.69
CA SER A 56 -19.41 23.11 -4.04
C SER A 56 -19.34 24.55 -4.56
N LYS A 57 -20.37 25.39 -4.26
CA LYS A 57 -20.45 26.81 -4.71
C LYS A 57 -19.78 27.78 -3.76
N PHE A 58 -19.84 27.55 -2.45
CA PHE A 58 -19.47 28.55 -1.43
C PHE A 58 -18.42 28.00 -0.43
N GLY A 59 -18.00 26.73 -0.55
CA GLY A 59 -16.94 26.15 0.27
C GLY A 59 -15.59 26.75 -0.11
N ARG A 60 -14.75 27.06 0.88
CA ARG A 60 -13.36 27.46 0.65
C ARG A 60 -12.64 26.34 -0.12
N SER A 61 -12.12 26.63 -1.29
CA SER A 61 -11.22 25.77 -2.05
C SER A 61 -9.81 25.80 -1.43
N SER A 62 -9.68 25.36 -0.20
CA SER A 62 -8.37 25.21 0.45
C SER A 62 -8.07 23.71 0.54
N GLU A 63 -6.93 23.30 0.02
CA GLU A 63 -6.39 21.94 0.14
C GLU A 63 -6.07 21.55 1.58
N LYS A 64 -6.18 22.46 2.54
CA LYS A 64 -5.99 22.22 3.97
C LYS A 64 -7.33 21.89 4.64
N ARG A 65 -7.65 20.61 4.75
CA ARG A 65 -8.71 20.11 5.63
C ARG A 65 -8.07 19.44 6.85
N THR A 66 -8.30 20.04 8.01
CA THR A 66 -7.98 19.49 9.32
C THR A 66 -9.12 18.57 9.77
N ASP A 67 -9.00 17.28 9.51
CA ASP A 67 -9.82 16.25 10.15
C ASP A 67 -8.90 15.16 10.70
N GLU A 68 -8.46 15.35 11.94
CA GLU A 68 -7.46 14.53 12.63
C GLU A 68 -7.98 13.14 13.04
N SER A 69 -9.25 12.84 12.81
CA SER A 69 -9.89 11.60 13.28
C SER A 69 -10.00 10.49 12.22
N ASN A 70 -9.57 10.74 10.97
CA ASN A 70 -9.68 9.75 9.89
C ASN A 70 -8.31 9.11 9.58
N PRO A 71 -8.13 7.78 9.75
CA PRO A 71 -6.88 7.08 9.43
C PRO A 71 -6.41 7.27 7.98
N ASP A 72 -7.34 7.38 7.02
CA ASP A 72 -7.02 7.62 5.60
C ASP A 72 -6.50 9.05 5.36
N TYR A 73 -6.87 10.01 6.20
CA TYR A 73 -6.39 11.38 6.15
C TYR A 73 -4.95 11.50 6.66
N GLN A 74 -4.59 10.76 7.70
CA GLN A 74 -3.21 10.68 8.19
C GLN A 74 -2.26 10.13 7.12
N GLN A 75 -2.72 9.17 6.30
CA GLN A 75 -1.95 8.66 5.18
C GLN A 75 -1.79 9.65 4.01
N MET A 76 -2.74 10.57 3.80
CA MET A 76 -2.61 11.62 2.77
C MET A 76 -1.68 12.76 3.20
N ILE A 77 -1.59 13.06 4.50
CA ILE A 77 -0.70 14.12 5.03
C ILE A 77 0.76 13.67 5.02
N LEU A 78 1.05 12.37 5.20
CA LEU A 78 2.40 11.78 5.09
C LEU A 78 3.14 12.11 3.78
N VAL A 79 2.41 12.64 2.78
CA VAL A 79 2.98 12.97 1.47
C VAL A 79 3.63 14.36 1.42
N PHE A 80 3.29 15.31 2.30
CA PHE A 80 3.71 16.70 2.15
C PHE A 80 4.76 17.20 3.16
N ASN A 81 4.74 16.69 4.38
CA ASN A 81 5.77 17.05 5.36
C ASN A 81 5.88 15.98 6.44
N GLU A 82 6.68 14.98 6.17
CA GLU A 82 6.89 13.83 7.05
C GLU A 82 7.35 14.24 8.46
N ALA A 83 8.17 15.30 8.55
CA ALA A 83 8.65 15.83 9.82
C ALA A 83 7.54 16.54 10.62
N GLU A 84 6.67 17.33 9.98
CA GLU A 84 5.55 18.00 10.65
C GLU A 84 4.47 17.01 11.10
N VAL A 85 4.19 15.96 10.32
CA VAL A 85 3.22 14.92 10.70
C VAL A 85 3.76 14.09 11.85
N THR A 86 5.04 13.76 11.83
CA THR A 86 5.69 13.03 12.92
C THR A 86 5.72 13.86 14.20
N VAL A 87 5.92 15.18 14.10
CA VAL A 87 5.85 16.12 15.24
C VAL A 87 4.41 16.30 15.75
N GLY A 88 3.40 16.33 14.86
CA GLY A 88 1.98 16.44 15.26
C GLY A 88 1.43 15.17 15.92
N LEU A 89 1.95 13.99 15.59
CA LEU A 89 1.66 12.70 16.26
C LEU A 89 2.56 12.47 17.47
N ALA A 90 3.71 13.13 17.52
CA ALA A 90 4.62 13.19 18.63
C ALA A 90 4.17 14.23 19.66
N GLU A 91 2.89 14.29 20.01
CA GLU A 91 2.67 14.60 21.39
C GLU A 91 3.48 13.57 22.18
N LEU A 92 4.79 13.93 22.26
CA LEU A 92 5.59 13.64 23.41
C LEU A 92 6.28 12.29 23.44
N ILE A 93 7.19 12.13 22.52
CA ILE A 93 8.46 11.61 22.97
C ILE A 93 9.41 12.82 23.05
N ALA A 94 9.23 13.65 24.07
CA ALA A 94 10.24 14.62 24.45
C ALA A 94 11.54 13.85 24.67
N GLU A 95 12.60 14.23 23.96
CA GLU A 95 13.94 13.81 24.38
C GLU A 95 14.08 14.22 25.85
N PRO A 96 14.54 13.34 26.74
CA PRO A 96 14.77 13.72 28.12
C PRO A 96 15.89 14.76 28.10
N GLU A 97 15.57 16.01 28.44
CA GLU A 97 16.56 17.02 28.74
C GLU A 97 17.51 16.51 29.81
N LEU A 98 18.77 16.83 29.66
CA LEU A 98 19.87 16.47 30.56
C LEU A 98 19.88 17.37 31.81
N GLU A 99 18.72 17.70 32.40
CA GLU A 99 18.68 18.48 33.65
C GLU A 99 17.60 17.99 34.62
N GLU A 100 18.08 17.82 35.81
CA GLU A 100 17.48 17.71 37.16
C GLU A 100 16.00 17.36 37.30
N ILE A 101 15.81 16.20 37.91
CA ILE A 101 14.52 15.63 38.28
C ILE A 101 13.99 16.32 39.54
N HIS A 102 12.90 17.08 39.39
CA HIS A 102 11.97 17.31 40.50
C HIS A 102 10.72 16.45 40.27
N PRO A 103 10.31 15.63 41.26
CA PRO A 103 9.21 14.69 41.06
C PRO A 103 7.86 15.35 41.29
N SER A 104 7.04 15.48 40.25
CA SER A 104 5.60 15.59 40.44
C SER A 104 4.91 14.36 39.85
N SER A 105 4.02 13.82 40.64
CA SER A 105 3.38 12.53 40.53
C SER A 105 2.44 12.41 39.33
N TYR A 106 2.84 11.62 38.30
CA TYR A 106 1.91 10.92 37.42
C TYR A 106 2.51 9.60 36.96
N LYS A 107 1.90 8.47 37.38
CA LYS A 107 2.41 7.14 37.09
C LYS A 107 2.09 6.74 35.66
N ARG A 108 2.99 7.00 34.67
CA ARG A 108 3.05 6.28 33.42
C ARG A 108 3.89 5.01 33.60
N LYS A 109 3.35 3.84 33.24
CA LYS A 109 4.12 2.61 33.11
C LYS A 109 5.15 2.81 31.99
N LYS A 110 6.40 3.13 32.35
CA LYS A 110 7.53 3.06 31.42
C LYS A 110 7.80 1.58 31.13
N SER A 111 7.71 1.15 29.85
CA SER A 111 8.25 -0.13 29.42
C SER A 111 9.78 -0.05 29.52
N LYS A 112 10.34 -0.60 30.59
CA LYS A 112 11.81 -0.76 30.74
C LYS A 112 12.26 -1.76 29.66
N GLY A 113 13.31 -1.44 28.89
CA GLY A 113 13.99 -2.36 27.99
C GLY A 113 13.82 -2.09 26.48
N LYS A 114 12.88 -1.23 26.03
CA LYS A 114 12.69 -0.97 24.59
C LYS A 114 13.95 -0.38 23.92
N ARG A 115 14.63 0.57 24.58
CA ARG A 115 15.85 1.21 24.08
C ARG A 115 17.03 0.23 23.98
N GLU A 116 17.15 -0.73 24.90
CA GLU A 116 18.19 -1.76 24.82
C GLU A 116 17.91 -2.78 23.73
N ALA A 117 16.66 -3.15 23.53
CA ALA A 117 16.25 -4.02 22.43
C ALA A 117 16.50 -3.36 21.06
N ASP A 118 16.22 -2.04 20.93
CA ASP A 118 16.42 -1.28 19.69
C ASP A 118 17.89 -1.11 19.29
N LEU A 119 18.83 -1.19 20.24
CA LEU A 119 20.28 -1.03 20.01
C LEU A 119 21.07 -2.35 20.03
N LYS A 120 20.39 -3.47 20.25
CA LYS A 120 21.03 -4.77 20.52
C LYS A 120 21.94 -5.28 19.40
N ASP A 121 21.53 -5.05 18.15
CA ASP A 121 22.17 -5.63 16.97
C ASP A 121 23.15 -4.64 16.28
N LEU A 122 23.39 -3.48 16.89
CA LEU A 122 24.32 -2.50 16.36
C LEU A 122 25.73 -2.73 16.89
N PRO A 123 26.79 -2.44 16.08
CA PRO A 123 28.17 -2.47 16.55
C PRO A 123 28.36 -1.54 17.75
N VAL A 124 29.08 -2.00 18.77
CA VAL A 124 29.31 -1.24 19.99
C VAL A 124 30.79 -0.85 20.06
N THR A 125 31.05 0.45 20.10
CA THR A 125 32.37 0.99 20.42
C THR A 125 32.37 1.42 21.89
N VAL A 126 33.27 0.84 22.69
CA VAL A 126 33.41 1.20 24.11
C VAL A 126 34.37 2.38 24.25
N ILE A 127 33.89 3.48 24.82
CA ILE A 127 34.69 4.66 25.14
C ILE A 127 34.81 4.75 26.66
N ASN A 128 36.01 4.60 27.19
CA ASN A 128 36.28 4.67 28.61
C ASN A 128 36.69 6.09 29.03
N HIS A 129 36.00 6.65 30.00
CA HIS A 129 36.33 7.90 30.64
C HIS A 129 36.83 7.60 32.06
N LYS A 130 38.14 7.60 32.25
CA LYS A 130 38.74 7.34 33.58
C LYS A 130 39.65 8.49 33.97
N LEU A 131 39.65 8.83 35.24
CA LEU A 131 40.63 9.73 35.80
C LEU A 131 41.93 8.96 36.06
N THR A 132 43.06 9.63 35.91
CA THR A 132 44.36 9.01 36.21
C THR A 132 44.51 8.87 37.75
N PRO A 133 45.32 7.92 38.23
CA PRO A 133 45.56 7.79 39.67
C PRO A 133 46.08 9.10 40.33
N GLU A 134 46.85 9.89 39.62
CA GLU A 134 47.35 11.19 40.06
C GLU A 134 46.23 12.20 40.23
N GLU A 135 45.29 12.28 39.27
CA GLU A 135 44.12 13.15 39.38
C GLU A 135 43.16 12.72 40.51
N LEU A 136 43.12 11.39 40.78
CA LEU A 136 42.31 10.85 41.87
C LEU A 136 42.92 11.15 43.24
N ASP A 137 44.26 11.01 43.35
CA ASP A 137 44.98 11.34 44.58
C ASP A 137 44.92 12.85 44.88
N ASP A 138 44.92 13.70 43.86
CA ASP A 138 44.80 15.16 43.98
C ASP A 138 43.40 15.57 44.43
N LYS A 139 42.35 14.96 43.89
CA LYS A 139 40.96 15.31 44.17
C LYS A 139 40.38 14.67 45.43
N LEU A 140 40.75 13.44 45.74
CA LEU A 140 40.14 12.62 46.79
C LEU A 140 41.10 12.24 47.93
N GLY A 141 42.42 12.50 47.78
CA GLY A 141 43.46 12.04 48.72
C GLY A 141 43.77 10.54 48.51
N LYS A 142 44.83 10.07 49.17
CA LYS A 142 45.22 8.65 49.08
C LYS A 142 44.22 7.76 49.75
N GLY A 143 43.85 6.65 49.11
CA GLY A 143 42.92 5.63 49.65
C GLY A 143 41.54 5.66 49.05
N TRP A 144 41.35 6.32 47.92
CA TRP A 144 40.10 6.30 47.17
C TRP A 144 39.73 4.88 46.73
N LYS A 145 38.43 4.65 46.47
CA LYS A 145 37.84 3.37 46.08
C LYS A 145 37.07 3.54 44.79
N GLU A 146 37.34 2.71 43.79
CA GLU A 146 36.55 2.68 42.57
C GLU A 146 35.16 2.14 42.84
N LEU A 147 34.13 2.85 42.38
CA LEU A 147 32.72 2.45 42.45
C LEU A 147 32.29 1.85 41.11
N PRO A 148 31.15 1.11 41.04
CA PRO A 148 30.64 0.62 39.77
C PRO A 148 30.46 1.74 38.74
N GLU A 149 30.90 1.47 37.50
CA GLU A 149 30.84 2.41 36.40
C GLU A 149 29.38 2.78 36.06
N GLN A 150 29.15 4.03 35.74
CA GLN A 150 27.90 4.48 35.12
C GLN A 150 28.01 4.32 33.60
N VAL A 151 27.17 3.45 33.01
CA VAL A 151 27.16 3.17 31.58
C VAL A 151 25.96 3.85 30.95
N TYR A 152 26.21 4.68 29.94
CA TYR A 152 25.17 5.24 29.09
C TYR A 152 25.51 4.98 27.61
N LYS A 153 24.45 4.86 26.77
CA LYS A 153 24.60 4.56 25.33
C LYS A 153 24.21 5.78 24.50
N LYS A 154 25.02 6.14 23.52
CA LYS A 154 24.72 7.13 22.47
C LYS A 154 24.73 6.44 21.13
N LEU A 155 23.89 6.89 20.20
CA LEU A 155 23.87 6.41 18.82
C LEU A 155 24.72 7.37 17.97
N THR A 156 25.74 6.83 17.29
CA THR A 156 26.58 7.59 16.37
C THR A 156 26.22 7.22 14.93
N PHE A 157 26.00 8.21 14.08
CA PHE A 157 25.77 8.06 12.65
C PHE A 157 27.09 8.19 11.90
N HIS A 158 27.38 7.22 11.03
CA HIS A 158 28.48 7.29 10.07
C HIS A 158 27.86 7.45 8.67
N PRO A 159 28.13 8.57 7.97
CA PRO A 159 27.69 8.76 6.59
C PRO A 159 28.25 7.66 5.68
N ALA A 160 27.55 7.39 4.57
CA ALA A 160 28.10 6.52 3.53
C ALA A 160 29.45 7.03 3.04
N SER A 161 30.40 6.12 2.80
CA SER A 161 31.72 6.44 2.26
C SER A 161 31.92 5.70 0.93
N PHE A 162 32.80 6.26 0.10
CA PHE A 162 33.25 5.64 -1.15
C PHE A 162 34.68 5.21 -1.01
N GLU A 163 35.01 4.10 -1.66
CA GLU A 163 36.40 3.63 -1.83
C GLU A 163 36.59 3.21 -3.28
N VAL A 164 37.85 3.19 -3.72
CA VAL A 164 38.24 2.75 -5.07
C VAL A 164 38.87 1.37 -4.97
N GLU A 165 38.26 0.38 -5.63
CA GLU A 165 38.87 -0.92 -5.82
C GLU A 165 39.78 -0.89 -7.05
N GLU A 166 41.09 -1.13 -6.89
CA GLU A 166 42.04 -1.22 -7.98
C GLU A 166 42.43 -2.68 -8.25
N HIS A 167 41.89 -3.23 -9.33
CA HIS A 167 42.08 -4.65 -9.69
C HIS A 167 43.29 -4.85 -10.59
N HIS A 168 44.33 -5.52 -10.12
CA HIS A 168 45.51 -5.92 -10.87
C HIS A 168 45.39 -7.35 -11.36
N VAL A 169 45.17 -7.53 -12.66
CA VAL A 169 44.98 -8.86 -13.28
C VAL A 169 46.29 -9.27 -13.98
N GLY A 170 46.90 -10.37 -13.52
CA GLY A 170 48.11 -10.93 -14.13
C GLY A 170 47.84 -11.40 -15.57
N VAL A 171 48.69 -11.03 -16.49
CA VAL A 171 48.66 -11.47 -17.89
C VAL A 171 49.95 -12.21 -18.18
N TYR A 172 49.85 -13.41 -18.73
CA TYR A 172 50.99 -14.31 -18.97
C TYR A 172 51.00 -14.74 -20.41
N ALA A 173 52.19 -14.79 -21.02
CA ALA A 173 52.38 -15.26 -22.39
C ALA A 173 53.13 -16.59 -22.39
N GLY A 174 52.64 -17.56 -23.13
CA GLY A 174 53.31 -18.85 -23.38
C GLY A 174 54.39 -18.73 -24.45
N LYS A 175 55.19 -19.78 -24.62
CA LYS A 175 56.25 -19.84 -25.67
C LYS A 175 55.66 -19.90 -27.11
N ASP A 176 54.41 -20.21 -27.22
CA ASP A 176 53.62 -20.35 -28.44
C ASP A 176 52.72 -19.11 -28.72
N ASP A 177 53.07 -17.96 -28.11
CA ASP A 177 52.30 -16.74 -28.15
C ASP A 177 50.87 -16.81 -27.56
N THR A 178 50.53 -17.92 -26.90
CA THR A 178 49.27 -18.03 -26.16
C THR A 178 49.24 -17.09 -24.98
N ILE A 179 48.25 -16.21 -24.90
CA ILE A 179 48.07 -15.26 -23.81
C ILE A 179 46.97 -15.76 -22.88
N ILE A 180 47.31 -15.90 -21.62
CA ILE A 180 46.34 -16.21 -20.55
C ILE A 180 46.28 -15.05 -19.55
N ARG A 181 45.07 -14.90 -18.94
CA ARG A 181 44.86 -13.92 -17.86
C ARG A 181 44.48 -14.68 -16.57
N ALA A 182 44.89 -14.13 -15.44
CA ALA A 182 44.45 -14.63 -14.17
C ALA A 182 42.90 -14.58 -14.08
N PRO A 183 42.23 -15.60 -13.50
CA PRO A 183 40.80 -15.52 -13.28
C PRO A 183 40.45 -14.34 -12.37
N HIS A 184 39.44 -13.59 -12.73
CA HIS A 184 38.90 -12.48 -11.96
C HIS A 184 37.38 -12.46 -12.10
N PRO A 185 36.62 -11.88 -11.17
CA PRO A 185 35.17 -11.78 -11.26
C PRO A 185 34.74 -11.04 -12.55
N LYS A 186 33.63 -11.48 -13.15
CA LYS A 186 33.06 -10.79 -14.31
C LYS A 186 32.56 -9.41 -13.87
N ASN A 187 32.82 -8.42 -14.71
CA ASN A 187 32.34 -7.05 -14.47
C ASN A 187 30.80 -7.02 -14.53
N LEU A 188 30.20 -6.23 -13.66
CA LEU A 188 28.74 -6.02 -13.66
C LEU A 188 28.27 -5.39 -14.97
N LEU A 189 29.02 -4.41 -15.49
CA LEU A 189 28.90 -3.84 -16.84
C LEU A 189 30.30 -3.63 -17.43
N ASP A 190 30.46 -3.98 -18.69
CA ASP A 190 31.74 -3.81 -19.38
C ASP A 190 32.20 -2.35 -19.39
N LYS A 191 33.48 -2.13 -19.10
CA LYS A 191 34.12 -0.82 -19.11
C LYS A 191 33.44 0.22 -18.21
N SER A 192 32.79 -0.23 -17.13
CA SER A 192 32.07 0.61 -16.17
C SER A 192 32.76 0.60 -14.82
N LEU A 193 32.61 1.70 -14.07
CA LEU A 193 33.06 1.82 -12.68
C LEU A 193 32.07 1.19 -11.69
N VAL A 194 30.90 0.77 -12.16
CA VAL A 194 29.84 0.29 -11.27
C VAL A 194 30.18 -1.06 -10.67
N THR A 195 30.23 -1.11 -9.34
CA THR A 195 30.30 -2.32 -8.56
C THR A 195 28.89 -2.79 -8.13
N PRO A 196 28.70 -4.04 -7.70
CA PRO A 196 27.45 -4.50 -7.13
C PRO A 196 26.94 -3.62 -5.99
N SER A 197 27.82 -3.18 -5.08
CA SER A 197 27.49 -2.33 -3.95
C SER A 197 27.01 -0.92 -4.38
N LEU A 198 27.70 -0.29 -5.33
CA LEU A 198 27.30 1.02 -5.86
C LEU A 198 25.98 0.93 -6.62
N ALA A 199 25.79 -0.10 -7.43
CA ALA A 199 24.52 -0.38 -8.12
C ALA A 199 23.38 -0.54 -7.12
N ALA A 200 23.54 -1.40 -6.12
CA ALA A 200 22.56 -1.63 -5.06
C ALA A 200 22.23 -0.34 -4.31
N GLY A 201 23.23 0.49 -4.03
CA GLY A 201 23.04 1.82 -3.42
C GLY A 201 22.14 2.72 -4.26
N ILE A 202 22.40 2.85 -5.56
CA ILE A 202 21.59 3.66 -6.49
C ILE A 202 20.15 3.13 -6.57
N PHE A 203 19.97 1.81 -6.70
CA PHE A 203 18.65 1.19 -6.74
C PHE A 203 17.88 1.40 -5.42
N ASN A 204 18.53 1.21 -4.28
CA ASN A 204 17.93 1.41 -2.96
C ASN A 204 17.51 2.88 -2.76
N TYR A 205 18.37 3.84 -3.07
CA TYR A 205 18.04 5.26 -2.95
C TYR A 205 16.86 5.63 -3.86
N LYS A 206 16.90 5.20 -5.13
CA LYS A 206 15.86 5.59 -6.09
C LYS A 206 14.52 4.87 -5.86
N PHE A 207 14.50 3.57 -5.70
CA PHE A 207 13.28 2.76 -5.72
C PHE A 207 12.74 2.42 -4.34
N VAL A 208 13.58 2.37 -3.31
CA VAL A 208 13.16 2.13 -1.93
C VAL A 208 12.94 3.44 -1.18
N ASN A 209 13.90 4.37 -1.28
CA ASN A 209 13.87 5.66 -0.58
C ASN A 209 13.22 6.78 -1.41
N SER A 210 12.75 6.49 -2.63
CA SER A 210 12.09 7.44 -3.54
C SER A 210 12.93 8.69 -3.85
N GLN A 211 14.27 8.60 -3.81
CA GLN A 211 15.17 9.72 -4.02
C GLN A 211 15.48 9.90 -5.53
N PRO A 212 15.25 11.10 -6.11
CA PRO A 212 15.63 11.37 -7.49
C PRO A 212 17.13 11.26 -7.73
N ILE A 213 17.55 10.70 -8.87
CA ILE A 213 18.98 10.54 -9.22
C ILE A 213 19.69 11.90 -9.26
N ALA A 214 19.01 12.99 -9.64
CA ALA A 214 19.60 14.33 -9.59
C ALA A 214 20.00 14.77 -8.16
N ARG A 215 19.30 14.31 -7.13
CA ARG A 215 19.68 14.55 -5.73
C ARG A 215 20.86 13.68 -5.31
N LEU A 216 20.92 12.43 -5.83
CA LEU A 216 22.07 11.55 -5.62
C LEU A 216 23.35 12.13 -6.25
N GLU A 217 23.27 12.65 -7.48
CA GLU A 217 24.39 13.34 -8.13
C GLU A 217 24.93 14.47 -7.24
N SER A 218 24.02 15.28 -6.69
CA SER A 218 24.41 16.38 -5.80
C SER A 218 25.00 15.89 -4.47
N GLU A 219 24.48 14.77 -3.93
CA GLU A 219 24.99 14.15 -2.70
C GLU A 219 26.39 13.57 -2.90
N PHE A 220 26.61 12.81 -3.97
CA PHE A 220 27.89 12.21 -4.31
C PHE A 220 28.94 13.29 -4.56
N LYS A 221 28.56 14.38 -5.22
CA LYS A 221 29.46 15.53 -5.43
C LYS A 221 29.90 16.18 -4.11
N ARG A 222 29.04 16.22 -3.07
CA ARG A 222 29.46 16.70 -1.72
C ARG A 222 30.46 15.78 -1.02
N GLN A 223 30.56 14.53 -1.48
CA GLN A 223 31.54 13.53 -1.03
C GLN A 223 32.70 13.36 -2.01
N ASP A 224 32.97 14.38 -2.84
CA ASP A 224 34.04 14.42 -3.84
C ASP A 224 33.96 13.34 -4.93
N VAL A 225 32.81 12.67 -5.06
CA VAL A 225 32.54 11.67 -6.12
C VAL A 225 31.80 12.34 -7.28
N ASN A 226 32.46 12.47 -8.40
CA ASN A 226 31.93 13.13 -9.60
C ASN A 226 31.25 12.09 -10.54
N LEU A 227 30.01 11.70 -10.23
CA LEU A 227 29.20 10.73 -10.97
C LEU A 227 27.93 11.40 -11.48
N SER A 228 27.83 11.58 -12.81
CA SER A 228 26.68 12.28 -13.39
C SER A 228 25.39 11.46 -13.33
N ARG A 229 24.25 12.16 -13.18
CA ARG A 229 22.93 11.53 -13.22
C ARG A 229 22.68 10.71 -14.49
N GLN A 230 23.23 11.14 -15.64
CA GLN A 230 23.09 10.44 -16.91
C GLN A 230 23.75 9.06 -16.86
N VAL A 231 24.96 8.97 -16.30
CA VAL A 231 25.66 7.69 -16.12
C VAL A 231 24.88 6.77 -15.19
N MET A 232 24.39 7.28 -14.05
CA MET A 232 23.59 6.51 -13.12
C MET A 232 22.26 6.03 -13.73
N CYS A 233 21.57 6.88 -14.52
CA CYS A 233 20.37 6.47 -15.24
C CYS A 233 20.66 5.37 -16.26
N ASN A 234 21.75 5.48 -17.01
CA ASN A 234 22.15 4.44 -17.97
C ASN A 234 22.49 3.13 -17.26
N TRP A 235 23.12 3.16 -16.09
CA TRP A 235 23.35 1.96 -15.30
C TRP A 235 22.05 1.33 -14.83
N VAL A 236 21.11 2.13 -14.31
CA VAL A 236 19.81 1.62 -13.88
C VAL A 236 19.11 0.91 -15.03
N ILE A 237 19.07 1.50 -16.23
CA ILE A 237 18.45 0.89 -17.41
C ILE A 237 19.16 -0.42 -17.77
N LYS A 238 20.48 -0.37 -18.01
CA LYS A 238 21.24 -1.54 -18.44
C LYS A 238 21.23 -2.69 -17.43
N LEU A 239 21.33 -2.37 -16.13
CA LEU A 239 21.29 -3.40 -15.09
C LEU A 239 19.91 -4.04 -14.96
N SER A 240 18.86 -3.25 -15.16
CA SER A 240 17.50 -3.80 -15.20
C SER A 240 17.28 -4.70 -16.42
N GLU A 241 17.70 -4.23 -17.61
CA GLU A 241 17.53 -4.98 -18.86
C GLU A 241 18.39 -6.25 -18.93
N ASN A 242 19.67 -6.17 -18.53
CA ASN A 242 20.60 -7.29 -18.70
C ASN A 242 20.49 -8.34 -17.59
N TRP A 243 20.18 -7.95 -16.36
CA TRP A 243 20.26 -8.83 -15.19
C TRP A 243 18.95 -9.00 -14.45
N LEU A 244 18.31 -7.90 -14.05
CA LEU A 244 17.13 -7.98 -13.20
C LEU A 244 15.88 -8.46 -13.97
N SER A 245 15.83 -8.28 -15.29
CA SER A 245 14.74 -8.80 -16.13
C SER A 245 14.59 -10.31 -16.01
N LEU A 246 15.68 -11.05 -15.89
CA LEU A 246 15.66 -12.51 -15.74
C LEU A 246 14.89 -12.93 -14.47
N LEU A 247 15.16 -12.26 -13.35
CA LEU A 247 14.45 -12.51 -12.11
C LEU A 247 12.99 -12.00 -12.16
N TYR A 248 12.76 -10.87 -12.83
CA TYR A 248 11.41 -10.34 -13.05
C TYR A 248 10.53 -11.32 -13.82
N ASP A 249 11.04 -11.91 -14.90
CA ASP A 249 10.31 -12.91 -15.68
C ASP A 249 10.04 -14.18 -14.89
N ARG A 250 10.97 -14.57 -14.00
CA ARG A 250 10.77 -15.68 -13.07
C ARG A 250 9.67 -15.38 -12.06
N LEU A 251 9.62 -14.17 -11.51
CA LEU A 251 8.55 -13.70 -10.63
C LEU A 251 7.20 -13.62 -11.40
N LYS A 252 7.21 -13.18 -12.68
CA LYS A 252 6.03 -13.14 -13.55
C LYS A 252 5.47 -14.54 -13.81
N THR A 253 6.33 -15.53 -13.92
CA THR A 253 5.92 -16.93 -14.02
C THR A 253 5.34 -17.42 -12.68
N SER A 254 5.98 -17.08 -11.56
CA SER A 254 5.57 -17.52 -10.23
C SER A 254 4.21 -16.96 -9.81
N ILE A 255 3.91 -15.69 -10.10
CA ILE A 255 2.62 -15.08 -9.74
C ILE A 255 1.43 -15.72 -10.47
N LYS A 256 1.65 -16.24 -11.68
CA LYS A 256 0.62 -16.96 -12.44
C LYS A 256 0.21 -18.28 -11.79
N GLY A 257 1.02 -18.82 -10.88
CA GLY A 257 0.68 -19.98 -10.05
C GLY A 257 -0.15 -19.66 -8.80
N CYS A 258 -0.35 -18.39 -8.46
CA CYS A 258 -1.14 -17.98 -7.30
C CYS A 258 -2.65 -18.19 -7.54
N LYS A 259 -3.40 -18.45 -6.45
CA LYS A 259 -4.86 -18.62 -6.53
C LYS A 259 -5.58 -17.30 -6.79
N VAL A 260 -5.01 -16.19 -6.32
CA VAL A 260 -5.59 -14.85 -6.42
C VAL A 260 -4.53 -13.85 -6.86
N ILE A 261 -4.88 -13.00 -7.83
CA ILE A 261 -4.12 -11.81 -8.21
C ILE A 261 -4.95 -10.58 -7.89
N GLN A 262 -4.33 -9.60 -7.24
CA GLN A 262 -4.89 -8.26 -7.03
C GLN A 262 -4.25 -7.30 -8.03
N ALA A 263 -5.05 -6.56 -8.77
CA ALA A 263 -4.58 -5.67 -9.84
C ALA A 263 -5.05 -4.24 -9.63
N ASP A 264 -4.17 -3.29 -9.92
CA ASP A 264 -4.44 -1.85 -9.86
C ASP A 264 -3.53 -1.13 -10.87
N GLU A 265 -3.81 0.12 -11.25
CA GLU A 265 -2.95 0.89 -12.13
C GLU A 265 -2.94 2.39 -11.76
N THR A 266 -1.83 3.06 -12.08
CA THR A 266 -1.68 4.50 -11.88
C THR A 266 -1.11 5.18 -13.13
N PRO A 267 -1.61 6.37 -13.50
CA PRO A 267 -1.04 7.10 -14.63
C PRO A 267 0.38 7.56 -14.32
N CYS A 268 1.25 7.54 -15.32
CA CYS A 268 2.57 8.15 -15.31
C CYS A 268 2.80 8.94 -16.61
N LEU A 269 3.81 9.79 -16.63
CA LEU A 269 4.20 10.54 -17.81
C LEU A 269 5.57 10.07 -18.27
N VAL A 270 5.66 9.74 -19.57
CA VAL A 270 6.91 9.38 -20.24
C VAL A 270 7.12 10.34 -21.39
N ASN A 271 8.27 11.07 -21.39
CA ASN A 271 8.50 12.15 -22.37
C ASN A 271 8.67 11.65 -23.79
N HIS A 272 9.50 10.61 -23.95
CA HIS A 272 9.87 10.05 -25.26
C HIS A 272 9.25 8.66 -25.46
N ASP A 273 7.91 8.58 -25.47
CA ASP A 273 7.16 7.35 -25.74
C ASP A 273 6.58 7.28 -27.15
N GLY A 274 6.94 8.23 -28.01
CA GLY A 274 6.48 8.31 -29.42
C GLY A 274 5.09 8.90 -29.59
N ARG A 275 4.47 9.46 -28.51
CA ARG A 275 3.17 10.11 -28.52
C ARG A 275 3.31 11.62 -28.22
N PRO A 276 2.26 12.42 -28.46
CA PRO A 276 2.27 13.85 -28.11
C PRO A 276 2.61 14.07 -26.63
N ALA A 277 3.32 15.15 -26.32
CA ALA A 277 3.70 15.54 -24.97
C ALA A 277 2.47 15.62 -24.04
N GLY A 278 2.61 15.06 -22.83
CA GLY A 278 1.52 15.01 -21.85
C GLY A 278 0.59 13.81 -22.01
N SER A 279 0.82 12.93 -23.00
CA SER A 279 0.10 11.66 -23.10
C SER A 279 0.32 10.82 -21.85
N LYS A 280 -0.77 10.28 -21.29
CA LYS A 280 -0.70 9.42 -20.09
C LYS A 280 -0.30 8.02 -20.48
N SER A 281 0.76 7.52 -19.90
CA SER A 281 1.12 6.11 -19.79
C SER A 281 0.68 5.58 -18.42
N TYR A 282 0.78 4.30 -18.20
CA TYR A 282 0.32 3.67 -16.96
C TYR A 282 1.36 2.71 -16.41
N MET A 283 1.44 2.68 -15.10
CA MET A 283 2.13 1.65 -14.34
C MET A 283 1.06 0.76 -13.73
N TRP A 284 0.97 -0.47 -14.22
CA TRP A 284 0.10 -1.52 -13.70
C TRP A 284 0.81 -2.21 -12.53
N VAL A 285 0.03 -2.68 -11.57
CA VAL A 285 0.52 -3.48 -10.45
C VAL A 285 -0.29 -4.75 -10.39
N TYR A 286 0.39 -5.87 -10.35
CA TYR A 286 -0.17 -7.19 -10.11
C TYR A 286 0.47 -7.76 -8.86
N ARG A 287 -0.35 -8.19 -7.92
CA ARG A 287 0.11 -8.71 -6.64
C ARG A 287 -0.55 -10.05 -6.34
N SER A 288 0.18 -11.00 -5.74
CA SER A 288 -0.40 -12.22 -5.18
C SER A 288 -1.40 -11.89 -4.07
N GLY A 289 -2.41 -12.73 -3.89
CA GLY A 289 -3.47 -12.54 -2.91
C GLY A 289 -2.93 -12.43 -1.48
N SER A 290 -3.50 -11.50 -0.71
CA SER A 290 -3.05 -11.24 0.67
C SER A 290 -3.50 -12.30 1.69
N LEU A 291 -4.35 -13.24 1.28
CA LEU A 291 -4.89 -14.32 2.12
C LEU A 291 -4.40 -15.71 1.69
N GLU A 292 -3.38 -15.76 0.85
CA GLU A 292 -2.74 -17.00 0.41
C GLU A 292 -1.53 -17.33 1.30
N ASP A 293 -1.25 -18.63 1.44
CA ASP A 293 -0.04 -19.14 2.11
C ASP A 293 1.21 -19.03 1.23
N SER A 294 1.05 -18.68 -0.05
CA SER A 294 2.16 -18.49 -0.99
C SER A 294 2.98 -17.24 -0.66
N PRO A 295 4.29 -17.24 -0.96
CA PRO A 295 5.12 -16.06 -0.77
C PRO A 295 4.54 -14.84 -1.52
N PRO A 296 4.52 -13.65 -0.89
CA PRO A 296 3.99 -12.45 -1.53
C PRO A 296 4.85 -12.01 -2.71
N ILE A 297 4.19 -11.73 -3.83
CA ILE A 297 4.81 -11.25 -5.07
C ILE A 297 4.13 -9.94 -5.44
N VAL A 298 4.92 -8.93 -5.80
CA VAL A 298 4.43 -7.62 -6.28
C VAL A 298 5.15 -7.33 -7.60
N LEU A 299 4.40 -7.21 -8.68
CA LEU A 299 4.92 -6.90 -10.00
C LEU A 299 4.37 -5.58 -10.51
N TYR A 300 5.24 -4.75 -11.04
CA TYR A 300 4.88 -3.57 -11.79
C TYR A 300 5.09 -3.86 -13.27
N ASP A 301 4.20 -3.35 -14.10
CA ASP A 301 4.26 -3.51 -15.55
C ASP A 301 3.98 -2.16 -16.21
N TYR A 302 4.89 -1.68 -17.04
CA TYR A 302 4.73 -0.40 -17.71
C TYR A 302 4.01 -0.56 -19.03
N GLU A 303 2.95 0.26 -19.20
CA GLU A 303 2.17 0.24 -20.43
C GLU A 303 1.85 1.65 -20.94
N ARG A 304 1.90 1.82 -22.25
CA ARG A 304 1.66 3.11 -22.90
C ARG A 304 0.21 3.57 -22.79
N THR A 305 -0.73 2.66 -22.57
CA THR A 305 -2.16 2.94 -22.55
C THR A 305 -2.85 2.23 -21.39
N ARG A 306 -4.14 2.51 -21.19
CA ARG A 306 -5.00 1.82 -20.22
C ARG A 306 -5.97 0.85 -20.90
N ASN A 307 -5.52 0.20 -21.98
CA ASN A 307 -6.37 -0.68 -22.78
C ASN A 307 -6.50 -2.08 -22.16
N THR A 308 -7.58 -2.79 -22.53
CA THR A 308 -7.85 -4.19 -22.11
C THR A 308 -6.74 -5.17 -22.53
N GLU A 309 -5.99 -4.82 -23.56
CA GLU A 309 -4.93 -5.66 -24.13
C GLU A 309 -3.84 -5.99 -23.11
N HIS A 310 -3.43 -5.02 -22.29
CA HIS A 310 -2.37 -5.17 -21.30
C HIS A 310 -2.70 -6.21 -20.22
N PRO A 311 -3.79 -6.09 -19.46
CA PRO A 311 -4.15 -7.13 -18.49
C PRO A 311 -4.57 -8.45 -19.18
N ARG A 312 -5.04 -8.44 -20.43
CA ARG A 312 -5.28 -9.67 -21.20
C ARG A 312 -3.99 -10.44 -21.45
N GLU A 313 -2.94 -9.75 -21.87
CA GLU A 313 -1.63 -10.35 -22.11
C GLU A 313 -1.00 -10.83 -20.80
N PHE A 314 -1.01 -10.00 -19.76
CA PHE A 314 -0.46 -10.37 -18.46
C PHE A 314 -1.14 -11.62 -17.90
N LEU A 315 -2.48 -11.70 -17.98
CA LEU A 315 -3.28 -12.80 -17.44
C LEU A 315 -3.48 -13.95 -18.44
N SER A 316 -2.76 -13.98 -19.58
CA SER A 316 -3.00 -14.94 -20.68
C SER A 316 -3.07 -16.39 -20.23
N ASP A 317 -2.09 -16.82 -19.41
CA ASP A 317 -1.96 -18.20 -18.92
C ASP A 317 -2.44 -18.35 -17.46
N TYR A 318 -3.02 -17.29 -16.87
CA TYR A 318 -3.49 -17.32 -15.51
C TYR A 318 -4.85 -17.99 -15.38
N LYS A 319 -5.01 -18.78 -14.31
CA LYS A 319 -6.29 -19.39 -13.91
C LYS A 319 -6.45 -19.20 -12.41
N GLY A 320 -7.50 -18.49 -12.02
CA GLY A 320 -7.72 -18.19 -10.59
C GLY A 320 -8.70 -17.05 -10.42
N ALA A 321 -8.50 -16.23 -9.38
CA ALA A 321 -9.31 -15.05 -9.15
C ALA A 321 -8.49 -13.76 -9.34
N CYS A 322 -9.10 -12.74 -9.95
CA CYS A 322 -8.52 -11.43 -10.12
C CYS A 322 -9.40 -10.37 -9.44
N ILE A 323 -8.81 -9.58 -8.54
CA ILE A 323 -9.50 -8.51 -7.83
C ILE A 323 -9.08 -7.17 -8.39
N SER A 324 -10.04 -6.28 -8.66
CA SER A 324 -9.80 -4.93 -9.15
C SER A 324 -10.79 -3.91 -8.58
N ASP A 325 -10.61 -2.64 -8.95
CA ASP A 325 -11.47 -1.52 -8.55
C ASP A 325 -12.82 -1.43 -9.28
N GLY A 326 -13.14 -2.38 -10.15
CA GLY A 326 -14.33 -2.35 -10.99
C GLY A 326 -14.14 -1.55 -12.29
N TYR A 327 -12.90 -1.39 -12.74
CA TYR A 327 -12.62 -0.79 -14.03
C TYR A 327 -13.15 -1.66 -15.19
N GLN A 328 -13.75 -1.00 -16.20
CA GLN A 328 -14.47 -1.65 -17.31
C GLN A 328 -13.64 -2.70 -18.06
N VAL A 329 -12.34 -2.59 -18.06
CA VAL A 329 -11.40 -3.53 -18.67
C VAL A 329 -11.59 -4.95 -18.11
N TYR A 330 -11.73 -5.08 -16.80
CA TYR A 330 -11.91 -6.37 -16.14
C TYR A 330 -13.29 -6.98 -16.40
N HIS A 331 -14.33 -6.15 -16.60
CA HIS A 331 -15.65 -6.64 -17.06
C HIS A 331 -15.62 -7.17 -18.50
N THR A 332 -14.73 -6.64 -19.33
CA THR A 332 -14.52 -7.17 -20.69
C THR A 332 -13.82 -8.52 -20.62
N LEU A 333 -12.77 -8.61 -19.80
CA LEU A 333 -12.03 -9.85 -19.60
C LEU A 333 -12.88 -10.95 -18.95
N ASP A 334 -13.80 -10.62 -18.03
CA ASP A 334 -14.73 -11.57 -17.43
C ASP A 334 -15.57 -12.31 -18.47
N LYS A 335 -16.00 -11.60 -19.51
CA LYS A 335 -16.75 -12.21 -20.64
C LYS A 335 -15.88 -13.07 -21.56
N GLU A 336 -14.60 -12.73 -21.68
CA GLU A 336 -13.64 -13.43 -22.56
C GLU A 336 -12.98 -14.63 -21.86
N ARG A 337 -12.86 -14.59 -20.52
CA ARG A 337 -12.05 -15.53 -19.72
C ARG A 337 -12.87 -16.16 -18.59
N PRO A 338 -13.76 -17.14 -18.93
CA PRO A 338 -14.59 -17.84 -17.92
C PRO A 338 -13.75 -18.68 -16.95
N ASP A 339 -12.48 -18.89 -17.22
CA ASP A 339 -11.51 -19.58 -16.37
C ASP A 339 -10.87 -18.68 -15.30
N ILE A 340 -11.15 -17.37 -15.33
CA ILE A 340 -10.75 -16.41 -14.30
C ILE A 340 -12.01 -15.89 -13.59
N ARG A 341 -11.98 -15.87 -12.25
CA ARG A 341 -13.04 -15.27 -11.42
C ARG A 341 -12.68 -13.81 -11.10
N PHE A 342 -13.45 -12.86 -11.63
CA PHE A 342 -13.23 -11.45 -11.32
C PHE A 342 -14.01 -11.04 -10.08
N ALA A 343 -13.34 -10.37 -9.13
CA ALA A 343 -13.92 -9.88 -7.90
C ALA A 343 -13.76 -8.37 -7.78
N GLY A 344 -14.73 -7.72 -7.12
CA GLY A 344 -14.75 -6.28 -6.89
C GLY A 344 -14.20 -5.91 -5.51
N CYS A 345 -13.92 -4.63 -5.32
CA CYS A 345 -13.34 -4.06 -4.11
C CYS A 345 -14.38 -3.33 -3.26
N TRP A 346 -14.68 -3.83 -2.06
CA TRP A 346 -15.58 -3.17 -1.12
C TRP A 346 -15.04 -1.86 -0.56
N ALA A 347 -13.73 -1.65 -0.54
CA ALA A 347 -13.15 -0.36 -0.17
C ALA A 347 -13.54 0.74 -1.16
N HIS A 348 -13.59 0.44 -2.47
CA HIS A 348 -14.09 1.36 -3.49
C HIS A 348 -15.57 1.67 -3.33
N ALA A 349 -16.41 0.65 -3.09
CA ALA A 349 -17.82 0.85 -2.78
C ALA A 349 -18.02 1.75 -1.55
N ARG A 350 -17.27 1.51 -0.47
CA ARG A 350 -17.28 2.33 0.74
C ARG A 350 -16.85 3.77 0.46
N ARG A 351 -15.77 3.96 -0.30
CA ARG A 351 -15.24 5.29 -0.65
C ARG A 351 -16.27 6.16 -1.36
N LYS A 352 -17.13 5.58 -2.24
CA LYS A 352 -18.20 6.33 -2.91
C LYS A 352 -19.18 6.96 -1.91
N PHE A 353 -19.56 6.24 -0.85
CA PHE A 353 -20.43 6.77 0.20
C PHE A 353 -19.68 7.70 1.16
N ASP A 354 -18.41 7.43 1.46
CA ASP A 354 -17.58 8.29 2.29
C ASP A 354 -17.38 9.69 1.65
N ASP A 355 -17.24 9.75 0.31
CA ASP A 355 -17.17 11.00 -0.44
C ASP A 355 -18.46 11.83 -0.32
N VAL A 356 -19.62 11.19 -0.16
CA VAL A 356 -20.89 11.86 0.13
C VAL A 356 -20.85 12.50 1.54
N ILE A 357 -20.41 11.73 2.54
CA ILE A 357 -20.31 12.19 3.93
C ILE A 357 -19.32 13.37 4.04
N LYS A 358 -18.15 13.24 3.42
CA LYS A 358 -17.13 14.31 3.38
C LYS A 358 -17.66 15.58 2.72
N ALA A 359 -18.44 15.46 1.65
CA ALA A 359 -19.06 16.59 0.98
C ALA A 359 -20.12 17.28 1.85
N ASN A 360 -20.79 16.56 2.73
CA ASN A 360 -21.81 17.10 3.63
C ASN A 360 -21.25 17.75 4.90
N GLY A 361 -19.94 17.58 5.18
CA GLY A 361 -19.22 18.14 6.34
C GLY A 361 -19.61 17.49 7.68
N LYS A 362 -19.08 18.02 8.79
CA LYS A 362 -19.24 17.48 10.17
C LYS A 362 -20.70 17.40 10.69
N LYS A 363 -21.68 17.94 9.94
CA LYS A 363 -23.13 17.91 10.27
C LYS A 363 -23.87 16.75 9.58
N SER A 364 -23.18 15.78 9.00
CA SER A 364 -23.82 14.58 8.43
C SER A 364 -24.54 13.83 9.56
N SER A 365 -25.86 13.79 9.48
CA SER A 365 -26.70 13.03 10.43
C SER A 365 -26.45 11.53 10.26
N ALA A 366 -26.43 10.77 11.36
CA ALA A 366 -26.34 9.30 11.35
C ALA A 366 -27.49 8.62 10.56
N THR A 367 -28.50 9.39 10.15
CA THR A 367 -29.69 8.92 9.43
C THR A 367 -29.59 9.03 7.91
N THR A 368 -28.48 9.52 7.34
CA THR A 368 -28.33 9.66 5.89
C THR A 368 -28.15 8.30 5.20
N VAL A 369 -28.49 8.23 3.91
CA VAL A 369 -28.29 7.04 3.07
C VAL A 369 -26.81 6.61 3.10
N ALA A 370 -25.90 7.58 2.95
CA ALA A 370 -24.47 7.32 2.96
C ALA A 370 -23.97 6.78 4.32
N SER A 371 -24.43 7.35 5.43
CA SER A 371 -24.08 6.86 6.78
C SER A 371 -24.57 5.45 7.03
N LYS A 372 -25.81 5.13 6.57
CA LYS A 372 -26.37 3.78 6.67
C LYS A 372 -25.57 2.76 5.85
N ALA A 373 -25.18 3.13 4.62
CA ALA A 373 -24.33 2.28 3.77
C ALA A 373 -22.98 2.00 4.44
N ILE A 374 -22.29 3.03 4.97
CA ILE A 374 -20.99 2.86 5.64
C ILE A 374 -21.11 2.00 6.89
N THR A 375 -22.21 2.11 7.66
CA THR A 375 -22.44 1.29 8.83
C THR A 375 -22.57 -0.19 8.46
N GLN A 376 -23.35 -0.52 7.40
CA GLN A 376 -23.50 -1.89 6.93
C GLN A 376 -22.18 -2.47 6.39
N ILE A 377 -21.46 -1.70 5.54
CA ILE A 377 -20.16 -2.11 5.04
C ILE A 377 -19.17 -2.29 6.22
N GLY A 378 -19.19 -1.38 7.21
CA GLY A 378 -18.37 -1.50 8.42
C GLY A 378 -18.63 -2.78 9.22
N ALA A 379 -19.89 -3.24 9.29
CA ALA A 379 -20.23 -4.51 9.91
C ALA A 379 -19.62 -5.71 9.16
N MET A 380 -19.61 -5.69 7.82
CA MET A 380 -18.94 -6.72 7.00
C MET A 380 -17.44 -6.78 7.33
N TYR A 381 -16.74 -5.63 7.33
CA TYR A 381 -15.32 -5.56 7.66
C TYR A 381 -15.00 -6.02 9.08
N LYS A 382 -15.85 -5.70 10.05
CA LYS A 382 -15.68 -6.16 11.43
C LYS A 382 -15.68 -7.68 11.54
N LEU A 383 -16.61 -8.33 10.84
CA LEU A 383 -16.66 -9.80 10.79
C LEU A 383 -15.47 -10.37 10.02
N GLU A 384 -15.15 -9.80 8.86
CA GLU A 384 -14.01 -10.24 8.04
C GLU A 384 -12.68 -10.20 8.82
N ASN A 385 -12.45 -9.13 9.58
CA ASN A 385 -11.26 -9.03 10.44
C ASN A 385 -11.21 -10.11 11.52
N SER A 386 -12.37 -10.59 12.00
CA SER A 386 -12.40 -11.71 12.96
C SER A 386 -12.11 -13.07 12.32
N TYR A 387 -12.08 -13.15 11.00
CA TYR A 387 -11.82 -14.35 10.22
C TYR A 387 -10.38 -14.40 9.66
N ALA A 388 -9.53 -13.43 10.02
CA ALA A 388 -8.18 -13.28 9.45
C ALA A 388 -7.30 -14.53 9.61
N GLU A 389 -7.35 -15.17 10.79
CA GLU A 389 -6.54 -16.34 11.14
C GLU A 389 -7.16 -17.69 10.70
N LEU A 390 -8.33 -17.67 10.06
CA LEU A 390 -9.00 -18.90 9.62
C LEU A 390 -8.43 -19.41 8.29
N THR A 391 -8.52 -20.71 8.06
CA THR A 391 -8.25 -21.30 6.74
C THR A 391 -9.22 -20.76 5.68
N ALA A 392 -8.89 -20.93 4.41
CA ALA A 392 -9.76 -20.45 3.32
C ALA A 392 -11.15 -21.08 3.36
N GLU A 393 -11.24 -22.38 3.67
CA GLU A 393 -12.49 -23.12 3.75
C GLU A 393 -13.34 -22.68 4.96
N GLU A 394 -12.71 -22.50 6.11
CA GLU A 394 -13.38 -21.98 7.31
C GLU A 394 -13.85 -20.54 7.10
N ARG A 395 -13.01 -19.70 6.50
CA ARG A 395 -13.35 -18.30 6.18
C ARG A 395 -14.52 -18.23 5.22
N GLN A 396 -14.54 -19.05 4.16
CA GLN A 396 -15.67 -19.14 3.23
C GLN A 396 -16.95 -19.53 3.97
N SER A 397 -16.91 -20.57 4.79
CA SER A 397 -18.07 -21.03 5.57
C SER A 397 -18.60 -19.96 6.52
N LYS A 398 -17.70 -19.24 7.22
CA LYS A 398 -18.06 -18.13 8.11
C LYS A 398 -18.63 -16.94 7.36
N ARG A 399 -18.11 -16.61 6.17
CA ARG A 399 -18.64 -15.56 5.29
C ARG A 399 -20.07 -15.88 4.85
N GLN A 400 -20.36 -17.14 4.46
CA GLN A 400 -21.70 -17.55 4.06
C GLN A 400 -22.72 -17.42 5.21
N LEU A 401 -22.31 -17.71 6.45
CA LEU A 401 -23.19 -17.64 7.62
C LEU A 401 -23.35 -16.22 8.17
N GLY A 402 -22.25 -15.45 8.22
CA GLY A 402 -22.22 -14.16 8.92
C GLY A 402 -22.27 -12.94 8.00
N ILE A 403 -21.52 -12.93 6.90
CA ILE A 403 -21.40 -11.75 6.03
C ILE A 403 -22.45 -11.75 4.92
N LYS A 404 -22.71 -12.90 4.31
CA LYS A 404 -23.69 -13.01 3.21
C LYS A 404 -25.07 -12.41 3.56
N PRO A 405 -25.68 -12.67 4.73
CA PRO A 405 -26.95 -12.04 5.10
C PRO A 405 -26.88 -10.50 5.12
N ILE A 406 -25.75 -9.92 5.54
CA ILE A 406 -25.54 -8.46 5.54
C ILE A 406 -25.43 -7.93 4.10
N VAL A 407 -24.70 -8.64 3.24
CA VAL A 407 -24.56 -8.31 1.81
C VAL A 407 -25.93 -8.39 1.11
N ASP A 408 -26.70 -9.44 1.36
CA ASP A 408 -28.04 -9.61 0.80
C ASP A 408 -28.98 -8.46 1.24
N ALA A 409 -28.98 -8.14 2.53
CA ALA A 409 -29.78 -7.03 3.07
C ALA A 409 -29.31 -5.67 2.50
N PHE A 410 -28.01 -5.48 2.31
CA PHE A 410 -27.46 -4.27 1.72
C PHE A 410 -27.94 -4.05 0.28
N PHE A 411 -27.84 -5.06 -0.57
CA PHE A 411 -28.29 -4.93 -1.96
C PHE A 411 -29.80 -4.81 -2.09
N MET A 412 -30.59 -5.57 -1.32
CA MET A 412 -32.04 -5.43 -1.27
C MET A 412 -32.45 -4.00 -0.84
N TRP A 413 -31.75 -3.46 0.15
CA TRP A 413 -31.99 -2.07 0.58
C TRP A 413 -31.60 -1.07 -0.50
N LEU A 414 -30.44 -1.19 -1.16
CA LEU A 414 -30.04 -0.29 -2.24
C LEU A 414 -31.06 -0.29 -3.40
N GLU A 415 -31.55 -1.47 -3.78
CA GLU A 415 -32.56 -1.59 -4.84
C GLU A 415 -33.88 -0.92 -4.42
N SER A 416 -34.30 -1.06 -3.15
CA SER A 416 -35.54 -0.45 -2.64
C SER A 416 -35.51 1.09 -2.64
N ILE A 417 -34.32 1.71 -2.58
CA ILE A 417 -34.16 3.17 -2.54
C ILE A 417 -33.69 3.77 -3.86
N ARG A 418 -33.36 2.94 -4.84
CA ARG A 418 -32.76 3.35 -6.11
C ARG A 418 -33.55 4.46 -6.81
N ASP A 419 -34.87 4.29 -6.92
CA ASP A 419 -35.74 5.21 -7.66
C ASP A 419 -36.10 6.46 -6.85
N SER A 420 -35.90 6.43 -5.53
CA SER A 420 -36.12 7.60 -4.66
C SER A 420 -34.91 8.54 -4.55
N VAL A 421 -33.74 8.13 -5.08
CA VAL A 421 -32.52 8.93 -5.03
C VAL A 421 -32.16 9.41 -6.44
N PRO A 422 -31.98 10.73 -6.67
CA PRO A 422 -31.61 11.24 -7.98
C PRO A 422 -30.32 10.59 -8.50
N SER A 423 -30.36 9.96 -9.67
CA SER A 423 -29.26 9.16 -10.22
C SER A 423 -27.97 9.97 -10.47
N GLN A 424 -28.10 11.28 -10.72
CA GLN A 424 -26.96 12.19 -10.95
C GLN A 424 -26.34 12.72 -9.65
N SER A 425 -27.00 12.55 -8.51
CA SER A 425 -26.44 12.93 -7.21
C SER A 425 -25.24 12.04 -6.88
N LYS A 426 -24.36 12.48 -5.96
CA LYS A 426 -23.25 11.64 -5.49
C LYS A 426 -23.75 10.34 -4.85
N THR A 427 -24.83 10.43 -4.08
CA THR A 427 -25.48 9.26 -3.46
C THR A 427 -26.03 8.31 -4.51
N GLY A 428 -26.74 8.85 -5.53
CA GLY A 428 -27.26 8.04 -6.64
C GLY A 428 -26.15 7.36 -7.45
N LYS A 429 -25.05 8.05 -7.71
CA LYS A 429 -23.87 7.46 -8.36
C LYS A 429 -23.23 6.36 -7.51
N ALA A 430 -23.18 6.51 -6.18
CA ALA A 430 -22.68 5.48 -5.28
C ALA A 430 -23.57 4.23 -5.27
N ILE A 431 -24.90 4.41 -5.24
CA ILE A 431 -25.89 3.31 -5.34
C ILE A 431 -25.73 2.61 -6.70
N THR A 432 -25.73 3.36 -7.80
CA THR A 432 -25.59 2.80 -9.16
C THR A 432 -24.27 2.02 -9.30
N TYR A 433 -23.16 2.54 -8.76
CA TYR A 433 -21.90 1.82 -8.75
C TYR A 433 -22.02 0.47 -8.04
N CYS A 434 -22.57 0.44 -6.82
CA CYS A 434 -22.72 -0.80 -6.06
C CYS A 434 -23.61 -1.82 -6.79
N LEU A 435 -24.75 -1.40 -7.31
CA LEU A 435 -25.67 -2.28 -8.04
C LEU A 435 -25.05 -2.84 -9.32
N ASN A 436 -24.31 -2.01 -10.08
CA ASN A 436 -23.59 -2.46 -11.29
C ASN A 436 -22.43 -3.41 -10.97
N GLN A 437 -21.89 -3.32 -9.76
CA GLN A 437 -20.77 -4.15 -9.31
C GLN A 437 -21.21 -5.33 -8.43
N GLU A 438 -22.50 -5.54 -8.23
CA GLU A 438 -23.02 -6.54 -7.29
C GLU A 438 -22.41 -7.92 -7.48
N THR A 439 -22.40 -8.44 -8.71
CA THR A 439 -21.84 -9.75 -9.02
C THR A 439 -20.38 -9.87 -8.57
N TYR A 440 -19.57 -8.86 -8.86
CA TYR A 440 -18.15 -8.83 -8.52
C TYR A 440 -17.94 -8.62 -7.02
N LEU A 441 -18.73 -7.76 -6.38
CA LEU A 441 -18.67 -7.51 -4.94
C LEU A 441 -19.11 -8.72 -4.09
N ARG A 442 -19.86 -9.64 -4.68
CA ARG A 442 -20.29 -10.89 -4.01
C ARG A 442 -19.26 -12.01 -4.13
N GLU A 443 -18.33 -11.95 -5.08
CA GLU A 443 -17.45 -13.07 -5.42
C GLU A 443 -16.54 -13.51 -4.25
N PHE A 444 -16.11 -12.60 -3.37
CA PHE A 444 -15.31 -12.95 -2.18
C PHE A 444 -16.05 -13.91 -1.21
N LEU A 445 -17.39 -13.96 -1.25
CA LEU A 445 -18.19 -14.89 -0.46
C LEU A 445 -18.01 -16.33 -0.92
N ASN A 446 -17.67 -16.54 -2.19
CA ASN A 446 -17.60 -17.85 -2.84
C ASN A 446 -16.24 -18.53 -2.71
N ASN A 447 -15.20 -17.77 -2.31
CA ASN A 447 -13.84 -18.28 -2.16
C ASN A 447 -13.13 -17.57 -0.99
N GLY A 448 -12.69 -18.35 0.01
CA GLY A 448 -12.01 -17.82 1.18
C GLY A 448 -10.62 -17.21 0.93
N ASN A 449 -9.99 -17.50 -0.23
CA ASN A 449 -8.73 -16.87 -0.61
C ASN A 449 -8.92 -15.46 -1.19
N ILE A 450 -10.12 -15.10 -1.67
CA ILE A 450 -10.39 -13.78 -2.23
C ILE A 450 -10.56 -12.77 -1.09
N PRO A 451 -9.71 -11.74 -0.94
CA PRO A 451 -9.92 -10.67 0.03
C PRO A 451 -11.17 -9.84 -0.28
N ILE A 452 -11.75 -9.23 0.76
CA ILE A 452 -12.93 -8.36 0.63
C ILE A 452 -12.63 -7.08 -0.16
N ASP A 453 -11.35 -6.67 -0.22
CA ASP A 453 -10.92 -5.45 -0.91
C ASP A 453 -9.56 -5.60 -1.62
N ASN A 454 -9.22 -4.56 -2.39
CA ASN A 454 -7.98 -4.46 -3.16
C ASN A 454 -6.92 -3.59 -2.46
N ASN A 455 -7.05 -3.31 -1.17
CA ASN A 455 -6.17 -2.39 -0.44
C ASN A 455 -4.70 -2.81 -0.48
N ALA A 456 -4.40 -4.10 -0.62
CA ALA A 456 -3.02 -4.57 -0.72
C ALA A 456 -2.34 -4.09 -2.02
N ALA A 457 -3.02 -4.20 -3.19
CA ALA A 457 -2.51 -3.64 -4.44
C ALA A 457 -2.42 -2.11 -4.39
N GLU A 458 -3.42 -1.43 -3.81
CA GLU A 458 -3.36 0.03 -3.60
C GLU A 458 -2.16 0.45 -2.74
N ARG A 459 -1.81 -0.31 -1.70
CA ARG A 459 -0.59 -0.06 -0.91
C ARG A 459 0.67 -0.24 -1.72
N SER A 460 0.76 -1.32 -2.51
CA SER A 460 1.91 -1.56 -3.36
C SER A 460 2.12 -0.43 -4.37
N ILE A 461 1.06 0.05 -5.02
CA ILE A 461 1.16 1.13 -6.01
C ILE A 461 1.64 2.46 -5.41
N ARG A 462 1.47 2.67 -4.09
CA ARG A 462 1.90 3.91 -3.39
C ARG A 462 3.41 4.13 -3.46
N SER A 463 4.21 3.09 -3.39
CA SER A 463 5.68 3.21 -3.49
C SER A 463 6.09 3.88 -4.81
N PHE A 464 5.51 3.46 -5.94
CA PHE A 464 5.70 4.11 -7.22
C PHE A 464 5.15 5.54 -7.23
N CYS A 465 3.95 5.77 -6.67
CA CYS A 465 3.33 7.09 -6.62
C CYS A 465 4.15 8.10 -5.82
N LEU A 466 4.78 7.68 -4.71
CA LEU A 466 5.70 8.51 -3.92
C LEU A 466 6.92 8.91 -4.75
N GLY A 467 7.55 7.93 -5.38
CA GLY A 467 8.67 8.19 -6.28
C GLY A 467 8.28 9.15 -7.42
N LYS A 468 7.18 8.86 -8.12
CA LYS A 468 6.66 9.71 -9.19
C LYS A 468 6.45 11.17 -8.76
N LYS A 469 5.97 11.43 -7.54
CA LYS A 469 5.83 12.79 -7.01
C LYS A 469 7.16 13.52 -6.83
N ASN A 470 8.26 12.79 -6.68
CA ASN A 470 9.60 13.37 -6.51
C ASN A 470 10.29 13.69 -7.84
N TRP A 471 10.06 12.90 -8.89
CA TRP A 471 10.67 13.12 -10.20
C TRP A 471 9.70 13.53 -11.31
N TYR A 472 8.39 13.45 -11.11
CA TYR A 472 7.28 13.87 -11.98
C TYR A 472 7.17 13.10 -13.30
N VAL A 473 8.24 12.98 -14.07
CA VAL A 473 8.28 12.37 -15.40
C VAL A 473 9.39 11.33 -15.49
N ILE A 474 9.19 10.36 -16.35
CA ILE A 474 10.20 9.41 -16.82
C ILE A 474 10.58 9.83 -18.23
N ASP A 475 11.85 9.75 -18.58
CA ASP A 475 12.30 10.30 -19.86
C ASP A 475 12.01 9.36 -21.05
N THR A 476 12.25 8.06 -20.89
CA THR A 476 12.16 7.09 -21.98
C THR A 476 11.33 5.86 -21.59
N ILE A 477 10.88 5.09 -22.58
CA ILE A 477 10.22 3.79 -22.39
C ILE A 477 11.14 2.84 -21.63
N HIS A 478 12.40 2.70 -22.04
CA HIS A 478 13.40 1.87 -21.35
C HIS A 478 13.56 2.25 -19.87
N GLY A 479 13.52 3.54 -19.55
CA GLY A 479 13.54 4.02 -18.17
C GLY A 479 12.26 3.66 -17.38
N ALA A 480 11.12 3.57 -18.05
CA ALA A 480 9.85 3.16 -17.44
C ALA A 480 9.82 1.64 -17.19
N GLU A 481 10.25 0.85 -18.15
CA GLU A 481 10.39 -0.62 -18.05
C GLU A 481 11.41 -0.99 -16.96
N ALA A 482 12.58 -0.34 -16.96
CA ALA A 482 13.58 -0.52 -15.90
C ALA A 482 13.04 -0.16 -14.51
N SER A 483 12.19 0.89 -14.43
CA SER A 483 11.54 1.26 -13.18
C SER A 483 10.52 0.19 -12.75
N ALA A 484 9.74 -0.37 -13.67
CA ALA A 484 8.81 -1.46 -13.39
C ALA A 484 9.53 -2.68 -12.80
N ILE A 485 10.62 -3.12 -13.45
CA ILE A 485 11.46 -4.23 -12.98
C ILE A 485 12.02 -3.95 -11.58
N ALA A 486 12.65 -2.78 -11.40
CA ALA A 486 13.29 -2.44 -10.13
C ALA A 486 12.30 -2.31 -8.97
N TYR A 487 11.13 -1.68 -9.18
CA TYR A 487 10.07 -1.63 -8.17
C TYR A 487 9.51 -3.01 -7.84
N SER A 488 9.35 -3.88 -8.84
CA SER A 488 8.87 -5.26 -8.64
C SER A 488 9.79 -6.02 -7.68
N ILE A 489 11.08 -5.96 -7.93
CA ILE A 489 12.07 -6.65 -7.09
C ILE A 489 12.13 -6.02 -5.70
N ALA A 490 12.16 -4.68 -5.60
CA ALA A 490 12.21 -3.97 -4.32
C ALA A 490 10.98 -4.26 -3.44
N GLU A 491 9.78 -4.18 -4.00
CA GLU A 491 8.55 -4.38 -3.23
C GLU A 491 8.35 -5.86 -2.89
N THR A 492 8.64 -6.78 -3.81
CA THR A 492 8.62 -8.22 -3.50
C THR A 492 9.62 -8.58 -2.39
N ALA A 493 10.82 -8.01 -2.42
CA ALA A 493 11.81 -8.20 -1.36
C ALA A 493 11.30 -7.71 0.01
N LYS A 494 10.70 -6.51 0.06
CA LYS A 494 10.12 -5.95 1.29
C LYS A 494 9.02 -6.83 1.87
N GLU A 495 8.10 -7.29 1.04
CA GLU A 495 6.98 -8.16 1.44
C GLU A 495 7.48 -9.52 1.95
N ASN A 496 8.63 -10.00 1.48
CA ASN A 496 9.30 -11.22 1.95
C ASN A 496 10.30 -10.97 3.09
N ASN A 497 10.23 -9.80 3.76
CA ASN A 497 11.08 -9.45 4.90
C ASN A 497 12.58 -9.46 4.59
N LEU A 498 12.94 -9.10 3.36
CA LEU A 498 14.34 -8.88 2.98
C LEU A 498 14.76 -7.43 3.22
N ARG A 499 16.07 -7.22 3.26
CA ARG A 499 16.73 -5.92 3.21
C ARG A 499 17.03 -5.59 1.75
N PRO A 500 16.34 -4.61 1.14
CA PRO A 500 16.43 -4.43 -0.31
C PRO A 500 17.84 -4.09 -0.81
N TYR A 501 18.64 -3.31 -0.06
CA TYR A 501 20.01 -2.99 -0.45
C TYR A 501 20.84 -4.26 -0.57
N GLU A 502 20.92 -5.07 0.49
CA GLU A 502 21.69 -6.31 0.54
C GLU A 502 21.19 -7.34 -0.47
N TYR A 503 19.89 -7.32 -0.76
CA TYR A 503 19.30 -8.19 -1.76
C TYR A 503 19.70 -7.77 -3.19
N PHE A 504 19.62 -6.47 -3.53
CA PHE A 504 20.08 -5.97 -4.82
C PHE A 504 21.60 -6.22 -5.00
N GLU A 505 22.40 -5.98 -3.97
CA GLU A 505 23.84 -6.25 -4.00
C GLU A 505 24.08 -7.72 -4.34
N HIS A 506 23.42 -8.64 -3.64
CA HIS A 506 23.55 -10.07 -3.88
C HIS A 506 23.11 -10.47 -5.30
N LEU A 507 22.02 -9.91 -5.82
CA LEU A 507 21.60 -10.15 -7.20
C LEU A 507 22.67 -9.69 -8.21
N PHE A 508 23.27 -8.54 -8.00
CA PHE A 508 24.32 -8.00 -8.86
C PHE A 508 25.66 -8.72 -8.70
N GLU A 509 25.90 -9.40 -7.57
CA GLU A 509 27.05 -10.28 -7.38
C GLU A 509 26.88 -11.59 -8.13
N VAL A 510 25.68 -12.18 -8.10
CA VAL A 510 25.47 -13.57 -8.56
C VAL A 510 25.05 -13.63 -10.03
N ILE A 511 24.02 -12.88 -10.45
CA ILE A 511 23.44 -13.04 -11.81
C ILE A 511 24.50 -12.89 -12.91
N PRO A 512 25.42 -11.90 -12.89
CA PRO A 512 26.41 -11.74 -13.94
C PRO A 512 27.40 -12.91 -14.07
N GLN A 513 27.60 -13.72 -13.01
CA GLN A 513 28.48 -14.88 -13.07
C GLN A 513 27.88 -16.03 -13.91
N HIS A 514 26.55 -16.02 -14.08
CA HIS A 514 25.77 -17.00 -14.85
C HIS A 514 25.39 -16.56 -16.26
N GLN A 515 26.04 -15.52 -16.80
CA GLN A 515 25.67 -14.93 -18.11
C GLN A 515 25.84 -15.89 -19.30
N GLU A 516 26.63 -16.97 -19.15
CA GLU A 516 26.85 -17.99 -20.18
C GLU A 516 25.99 -19.23 -19.96
N ASP A 517 25.25 -19.29 -18.85
CA ASP A 517 24.42 -20.42 -18.54
C ASP A 517 23.14 -20.42 -19.39
N THR A 518 22.85 -21.54 -20.00
CA THR A 518 21.59 -21.73 -20.74
C THR A 518 20.46 -22.19 -19.83
N ASP A 519 20.79 -22.79 -18.69
CA ASP A 519 19.86 -23.17 -17.65
C ASP A 519 19.74 -22.04 -16.60
N LEU A 520 18.54 -21.48 -16.48
CA LEU A 520 18.23 -20.40 -15.56
C LEU A 520 17.69 -20.90 -14.21
N SER A 521 17.89 -22.18 -13.87
CA SER A 521 17.42 -22.77 -12.60
C SER A 521 18.06 -22.13 -11.38
N PHE A 522 19.28 -21.57 -11.47
CA PHE A 522 19.93 -20.82 -10.41
C PHE A 522 19.09 -19.62 -9.91
N LEU A 523 18.19 -19.06 -10.74
CA LEU A 523 17.30 -17.99 -10.33
C LEU A 523 16.33 -18.41 -9.23
N ASP A 524 16.03 -19.70 -9.07
CA ASP A 524 15.19 -20.19 -7.99
C ASP A 524 15.84 -19.98 -6.61
N ASP A 525 17.17 -20.03 -6.56
CA ASP A 525 17.94 -19.74 -5.35
C ASP A 525 17.97 -18.24 -5.01
N LEU A 526 17.69 -17.38 -6.00
CA LEU A 526 17.65 -15.92 -5.84
C LEU A 526 16.25 -15.39 -5.58
N LEU A 527 15.18 -16.21 -5.67
CA LEU A 527 13.84 -15.77 -5.37
C LEU A 527 13.75 -15.23 -3.92
N PRO A 528 12.96 -14.16 -3.67
CA PRO A 528 12.91 -13.51 -2.34
C PRO A 528 12.56 -14.42 -1.16
N TRP A 529 11.91 -15.53 -1.42
CA TRP A 529 11.55 -16.53 -0.41
C TRP A 529 12.49 -17.74 -0.35
N SER A 530 13.50 -17.77 -1.24
CA SER A 530 14.43 -18.91 -1.29
C SER A 530 15.18 -19.09 0.04
N PRO A 531 15.26 -20.31 0.61
CA PRO A 531 16.04 -20.56 1.81
C PRO A 531 17.55 -20.35 1.60
N ASN A 532 18.01 -20.37 0.35
CA ASN A 532 19.43 -20.28 -0.02
C ASN A 532 19.98 -18.84 -0.03
N LEU A 533 19.10 -17.82 0.11
CA LEU A 533 19.54 -16.44 0.23
C LEU A 533 20.43 -16.23 1.48
N PRO A 534 21.54 -15.47 1.34
CA PRO A 534 22.40 -15.12 2.46
C PRO A 534 21.65 -14.46 3.62
N MET A 535 22.11 -14.73 4.84
CA MET A 535 21.50 -14.14 6.05
C MET A 535 21.55 -12.60 6.04
N LYS A 536 22.56 -11.98 5.41
CA LYS A 536 22.64 -10.51 5.26
C LYS A 536 21.39 -9.93 4.57
N CYS A 537 20.79 -10.67 3.63
CA CYS A 537 19.61 -10.24 2.91
C CYS A 537 18.32 -10.24 3.75
N ARG A 538 18.29 -10.94 4.89
CA ARG A 538 17.09 -11.16 5.69
C ARG A 538 17.00 -10.19 6.87
N LYS A 539 15.79 -9.72 7.18
CA LYS A 539 15.51 -9.04 8.44
C LYS A 539 15.55 -10.04 9.59
N SER A 540 16.03 -9.62 10.75
CA SER A 540 15.98 -10.46 11.95
C SER A 540 14.52 -10.68 12.40
N LYS A 541 14.28 -11.77 13.14
CA LYS A 541 12.93 -12.05 13.69
C LYS A 541 12.41 -10.94 14.59
N ASP A 542 13.31 -10.19 15.23
CA ASP A 542 12.97 -9.06 16.10
C ASP A 542 12.61 -7.79 15.28
N GLU A 543 13.14 -7.65 14.07
CA GLU A 543 12.78 -6.58 13.11
C GLU A 543 11.40 -6.82 12.45
N ILE A 544 11.01 -8.08 12.28
CA ILE A 544 9.71 -8.46 11.66
C ILE A 544 8.53 -8.22 12.63
N LYS A 545 8.76 -8.30 13.95
CA LYS A 545 7.73 -8.14 14.99
C LYS A 545 7.45 -6.67 15.37
N LYS A 546 8.20 -5.73 14.84
CA LYS A 546 8.02 -4.27 15.03
C LYS A 546 7.22 -3.67 13.88
#